data_98218718556817c45cd2282b7dd9ebf2
#
_entry.id   98218718556817c45cd2282b7dd9ebf2
#
_cell.length_a   1.000
_cell.length_b   1.000
_cell.length_c   1.000
_cell.angle_alpha   90.00
_cell.angle_beta   90.00
_cell.angle_gamma   90.00
#
_symmetry.space_group_name_H-M   'P 1'
#
loop_
_entity.id
_entity.type
_entity.pdbx_description
1 polymer ?
#
loop_
_entity_poly.entity_id
_entity_poly.type
_entity_poly.pdbx_seq_one_letter_code
_entity_poly.pdbx_strand_id
1 'polypeptide(L)'
;MDHRPTRQRRTNRPASVTSEPAGQPESEIAVPEFPTGTLWHYTTPAGLLGILGNVDDKPEDGKPRSGTYKPILHASAAQFLNDKRELILGLELIKDGLVELGIGGSFDHTPEAKAFLQEIARSIQLIIDQKYPHIIDCSTISFSAEPNLLSQWRAYGQGTGGFAIGFDPKTFPRDSTPERIGGLGFQRVTYVRDTLEGRLLDAFHLFIAQAQADIRSGKPTQIAVNTGIQRLALRAASVKHTGFSEENEWRFVEPRFGHQKDEPNDPDFKVGAAGLVPYRKVHLPVEAVVDLWVGPGPYQYENYLAARSMLYRYGYVDASHNVHRSDTPFR
;
A
#
# COMPACT_ATOMS: atom_id res chain seq x y z
N MET A 1 -91.43 9.25 -12.27
CA MET A 1 -91.12 10.64 -11.92
C MET A 1 -89.62 10.69 -11.65
N ASP A 2 -88.93 11.29 -12.57
CA ASP A 2 -87.48 11.25 -12.73
C ASP A 2 -86.86 12.43 -11.99
N HIS A 3 -85.91 12.20 -11.12
CA HIS A 3 -85.09 13.25 -10.59
C HIS A 3 -83.59 12.89 -10.78
N ARG A 4 -82.99 13.48 -11.81
CA ARG A 4 -81.53 13.50 -12.00
C ARG A 4 -80.91 14.69 -11.22
N PRO A 5 -79.79 14.52 -10.50
CA PRO A 5 -79.01 15.64 -9.98
C PRO A 5 -77.92 16.06 -10.97
N THR A 6 -77.74 17.35 -11.02
CA THR A 6 -76.85 18.14 -11.87
C THR A 6 -75.33 17.89 -11.52
N ARG A 7 -74.52 17.68 -12.56
CA ARG A 7 -73.09 17.59 -12.49
C ARG A 7 -72.45 18.99 -12.32
N GLN A 8 -71.76 19.23 -11.21
CA GLN A 8 -70.79 20.35 -11.05
C GLN A 8 -69.46 20.01 -11.72
N ARG A 9 -69.01 20.85 -12.65
CA ARG A 9 -67.68 20.84 -13.24
C ARG A 9 -66.66 21.35 -12.20
N ARG A 10 -65.74 20.51 -11.80
CA ARG A 10 -64.50 20.93 -11.10
C ARG A 10 -63.44 21.29 -12.14
N THR A 11 -62.97 22.53 -12.09
CA THR A 11 -61.85 23.05 -12.83
C THR A 11 -60.56 22.57 -12.14
N ASN A 12 -59.81 21.68 -12.80
CA ASN A 12 -58.46 21.30 -12.37
C ASN A 12 -57.49 22.43 -12.71
N ARG A 13 -56.90 23.08 -11.71
CA ARG A 13 -55.66 23.82 -11.85
C ARG A 13 -54.51 22.83 -11.85
N PRO A 14 -53.46 22.95 -12.72
CA PRO A 14 -52.26 22.15 -12.63
C PRO A 14 -51.40 22.66 -11.47
N ALA A 15 -51.01 21.73 -10.61
CA ALA A 15 -49.99 21.97 -9.57
C ALA A 15 -48.64 22.19 -10.25
N SER A 16 -48.00 23.32 -9.95
CA SER A 16 -46.62 23.59 -10.32
C SER A 16 -45.68 22.64 -9.50
N VAL A 17 -45.13 21.68 -10.18
CA VAL A 17 -44.02 20.85 -9.62
C VAL A 17 -42.75 21.69 -9.73
N THR A 18 -42.33 22.30 -8.63
CA THR A 18 -40.96 22.80 -8.46
C THR A 18 -40.06 21.58 -8.26
N SER A 19 -39.37 21.16 -9.30
CA SER A 19 -38.27 20.22 -9.20
C SER A 19 -37.10 20.93 -8.51
N GLU A 20 -36.88 20.62 -7.23
CA GLU A 20 -35.58 20.87 -6.60
C GLU A 20 -34.52 20.06 -7.36
N PRO A 21 -33.36 20.65 -7.70
CA PRO A 21 -32.26 19.89 -8.25
C PRO A 21 -31.81 18.89 -7.19
N ALA A 22 -31.87 17.60 -7.49
CA ALA A 22 -31.26 16.56 -6.68
C ALA A 22 -29.78 16.90 -6.49
N GLY A 23 -29.40 17.24 -5.26
CA GLY A 23 -28.01 17.41 -4.89
C GLY A 23 -27.27 16.13 -5.25
N GLN A 24 -26.26 16.25 -6.08
CA GLN A 24 -25.32 15.16 -6.30
C GLN A 24 -24.74 14.78 -4.94
N PRO A 25 -24.64 13.50 -4.59
CA PRO A 25 -23.97 13.10 -3.36
C PRO A 25 -22.55 13.64 -3.42
N GLU A 26 -22.20 14.52 -2.47
CA GLU A 26 -20.81 14.86 -2.21
C GLU A 26 -20.09 13.53 -2.05
N SER A 27 -19.12 13.26 -2.93
CA SER A 27 -18.28 12.08 -2.82
C SER A 27 -17.57 12.14 -1.47
N GLU A 28 -18.03 11.36 -0.51
CA GLU A 28 -17.30 11.14 0.73
C GLU A 28 -15.87 10.73 0.34
N ILE A 29 -14.91 11.61 0.61
CA ILE A 29 -13.51 11.30 0.41
C ILE A 29 -13.22 10.11 1.32
N ALA A 30 -13.04 8.95 0.74
CA ALA A 30 -12.82 7.71 1.48
C ALA A 30 -11.60 7.92 2.39
N VAL A 31 -11.84 7.96 3.70
CA VAL A 31 -10.79 8.02 4.72
C VAL A 31 -9.84 6.85 4.46
N PRO A 32 -8.51 7.05 4.44
CA PRO A 32 -7.57 5.96 4.23
C PRO A 32 -7.85 4.84 5.23
N GLU A 33 -8.17 3.65 4.72
CA GLU A 33 -8.43 2.48 5.56
C GLU A 33 -7.13 2.13 6.29
N PHE A 34 -7.22 1.99 7.61
CA PHE A 34 -6.12 1.56 8.45
C PHE A 34 -6.35 0.12 8.88
N PRO A 35 -5.33 -0.76 8.87
CA PRO A 35 -5.50 -2.14 9.30
C PRO A 35 -5.89 -2.20 10.77
N THR A 36 -6.96 -2.93 11.07
CA THR A 36 -7.53 -3.05 12.43
C THR A 36 -7.03 -4.26 13.19
N GLY A 37 -6.40 -5.22 12.50
CA GLY A 37 -5.87 -6.47 13.06
C GLY A 37 -4.36 -6.60 12.88
N THR A 38 -3.82 -7.70 13.41
CA THR A 38 -2.43 -8.10 13.21
C THR A 38 -2.12 -8.26 11.73
N LEU A 39 -0.98 -7.75 11.30
CA LEU A 39 -0.45 -7.93 9.95
C LEU A 39 0.73 -8.89 9.95
N TRP A 40 0.80 -9.78 8.97
CA TRP A 40 1.73 -10.90 8.94
C TRP A 40 2.80 -10.72 7.87
N HIS A 41 4.06 -10.70 8.30
CA HIS A 41 5.21 -10.65 7.40
C HIS A 41 5.83 -12.05 7.27
N TYR A 42 5.66 -12.65 6.11
CA TYR A 42 6.19 -13.98 5.81
C TYR A 42 7.68 -13.89 5.48
N THR A 43 8.47 -14.79 6.07
CA THR A 43 9.92 -14.76 5.93
C THR A 43 10.57 -16.14 6.10
N THR A 44 11.84 -16.22 5.72
CA THR A 44 12.69 -17.39 5.96
C THR A 44 13.23 -17.42 7.39
N PRO A 45 13.82 -18.55 7.86
CA PRO A 45 14.55 -18.57 9.15
C PRO A 45 15.66 -17.49 9.24
N ALA A 46 16.40 -17.29 8.15
CA ALA A 46 17.41 -16.23 8.10
C ALA A 46 16.79 -14.83 8.16
N GLY A 47 15.66 -14.62 7.48
CA GLY A 47 14.92 -13.37 7.56
C GLY A 47 14.34 -13.10 8.95
N LEU A 48 13.82 -14.13 9.64
CA LEU A 48 13.37 -14.01 11.03
C LEU A 48 14.49 -13.49 11.93
N LEU A 49 15.68 -14.07 11.85
CA LEU A 49 16.83 -13.63 12.62
C LEU A 49 17.29 -12.23 12.19
N GLY A 50 17.26 -11.92 10.90
CA GLY A 50 17.61 -10.61 10.36
C GLY A 50 16.65 -9.50 10.81
N ILE A 51 15.37 -9.82 11.02
CA ILE A 51 14.36 -8.86 11.49
C ILE A 51 14.41 -8.69 13.01
N LEU A 52 14.48 -9.77 13.77
CA LEU A 52 14.30 -9.76 15.22
C LEU A 52 15.62 -9.76 16.01
N GLY A 53 16.73 -10.08 15.36
CA GLY A 53 18.05 -10.21 16.00
C GLY A 53 18.91 -8.94 15.99
N ASN A 54 18.33 -7.76 15.72
CA ASN A 54 19.08 -6.51 15.69
C ASN A 54 19.28 -5.93 17.10
N VAL A 55 20.46 -5.40 17.34
CA VAL A 55 20.86 -4.78 18.60
C VAL A 55 21.36 -3.38 18.31
N ASP A 56 20.70 -2.36 18.88
CA ASP A 56 21.07 -0.95 18.66
C ASP A 56 22.44 -0.62 19.26
N ASP A 57 22.69 -1.14 20.48
CA ASP A 57 23.97 -0.97 21.17
C ASP A 57 24.60 -2.34 21.40
N LYS A 58 25.71 -2.64 20.72
CA LYS A 58 26.51 -3.80 21.06
C LYS A 58 27.24 -3.50 22.38
N PRO A 59 26.91 -4.21 23.47
CA PRO A 59 27.64 -4.02 24.72
C PRO A 59 29.13 -4.30 24.50
N GLU A 60 29.98 -3.62 25.24
CA GLU A 60 31.46 -3.76 25.14
C GLU A 60 31.96 -5.21 25.33
N ASP A 61 31.18 -6.04 26.05
CA ASP A 61 31.43 -7.46 26.26
C ASP A 61 30.97 -8.37 25.10
N GLY A 62 30.43 -7.80 24.02
CA GLY A 62 29.97 -8.51 22.81
C GLY A 62 28.74 -9.42 23.00
N LYS A 63 28.12 -9.45 24.18
CA LYS A 63 26.93 -10.26 24.48
C LYS A 63 25.71 -9.36 24.66
N PRO A 64 24.75 -9.39 23.69
CA PRO A 64 23.52 -8.62 23.82
C PRO A 64 22.75 -9.03 25.08
N ARG A 65 22.30 -8.05 25.86
CA ARG A 65 21.46 -8.28 27.03
C ARG A 65 20.02 -8.52 26.60
N SER A 66 19.27 -9.28 27.39
CA SER A 66 17.82 -9.41 27.19
C SER A 66 17.18 -8.02 27.18
N GLY A 67 16.35 -7.72 26.16
CA GLY A 67 15.65 -6.43 26.02
C GLY A 67 16.39 -5.37 25.19
N THR A 68 17.58 -5.67 24.64
CA THR A 68 18.28 -4.75 23.70
C THR A 68 17.94 -4.99 22.23
N TYR A 69 17.24 -6.08 21.95
CA TYR A 69 16.84 -6.40 20.57
C TYR A 69 15.62 -5.58 20.15
N LYS A 70 15.67 -5.08 18.93
CA LYS A 70 14.54 -4.35 18.30
C LYS A 70 14.28 -4.89 16.90
N PRO A 71 13.01 -4.97 16.49
CA PRO A 71 12.68 -5.40 15.15
C PRO A 71 13.04 -4.31 14.14
N ILE A 72 13.74 -4.71 13.07
CA ILE A 72 14.06 -3.84 11.95
C ILE A 72 13.56 -4.51 10.67
N LEU A 73 12.60 -3.89 10.02
CA LEU A 73 12.11 -4.33 8.71
C LEU A 73 12.84 -3.59 7.58
N HIS A 74 13.01 -4.29 6.46
CA HIS A 74 13.64 -3.74 5.27
C HIS A 74 12.59 -3.35 4.23
N ALA A 75 12.24 -2.07 4.16
CA ALA A 75 11.39 -1.54 3.11
C ALA A 75 12.17 -1.51 1.78
N SER A 76 11.86 -2.43 0.88
CA SER A 76 12.52 -2.54 -0.42
C SER A 76 11.99 -1.49 -1.39
N ALA A 77 12.87 -0.93 -2.22
CA ALA A 77 12.44 -0.01 -3.26
C ALA A 77 11.39 -0.66 -4.17
N ALA A 78 10.27 0.03 -4.42
CA ALA A 78 9.10 -0.53 -5.08
C ALA A 78 9.39 -1.07 -6.49
N GLN A 79 10.34 -0.49 -7.20
CA GLN A 79 10.81 -0.96 -8.52
C GLN A 79 11.57 -2.31 -8.47
N PHE A 80 11.92 -2.81 -7.27
CA PHE A 80 12.59 -4.09 -7.03
C PHE A 80 11.68 -5.10 -6.31
N LEU A 81 10.37 -4.86 -6.26
CA LEU A 81 9.41 -5.86 -5.81
C LEU A 81 9.54 -7.14 -6.63
N ASN A 82 9.19 -8.27 -6.02
CA ASN A 82 9.37 -9.60 -6.62
C ASN A 82 8.70 -9.74 -7.99
N ASP A 83 7.60 -9.03 -8.23
CA ASP A 83 6.96 -8.91 -9.54
C ASP A 83 7.02 -7.45 -10.03
N LYS A 84 7.98 -7.16 -10.91
CA LYS A 84 8.08 -5.86 -11.60
C LYS A 84 6.81 -5.51 -12.38
N ARG A 85 6.01 -6.50 -12.79
CA ARG A 85 4.77 -6.30 -13.54
C ARG A 85 3.71 -5.61 -12.69
N GLU A 86 3.72 -5.76 -11.35
CA GLU A 86 2.73 -5.14 -10.48
C GLU A 86 2.78 -3.62 -10.56
N LEU A 87 3.97 -3.04 -10.39
CA LEU A 87 4.15 -1.58 -10.51
C LEU A 87 3.85 -1.09 -11.94
N ILE A 88 4.31 -1.82 -12.94
CA ILE A 88 4.08 -1.49 -14.34
C ILE A 88 2.58 -1.54 -14.67
N LEU A 89 1.86 -2.59 -14.22
CA LEU A 89 0.41 -2.70 -14.38
C LEU A 89 -0.31 -1.46 -13.84
N GLY A 90 0.00 -1.05 -12.61
CA GLY A 90 -0.61 0.14 -12.01
C GLY A 90 -0.31 1.42 -12.81
N LEU A 91 0.92 1.58 -13.28
CA LEU A 91 1.33 2.73 -14.09
C LEU A 91 0.68 2.74 -15.47
N GLU A 92 0.56 1.59 -16.14
CA GLU A 92 -0.13 1.45 -17.43
C GLU A 92 -1.60 1.83 -17.32
N LEU A 93 -2.32 1.30 -16.32
CA LEU A 93 -3.72 1.63 -16.08
C LEU A 93 -3.93 3.13 -15.83
N ILE A 94 -3.06 3.74 -15.02
CA ILE A 94 -3.10 5.19 -14.76
C ILE A 94 -2.86 5.98 -16.06
N LYS A 95 -1.85 5.60 -16.82
CA LYS A 95 -1.52 6.26 -18.10
C LYS A 95 -2.69 6.19 -19.09
N ASP A 96 -3.29 5.02 -19.21
CA ASP A 96 -4.41 4.80 -20.14
C ASP A 96 -5.63 5.62 -19.68
N GLY A 97 -5.93 5.68 -18.40
CA GLY A 97 -6.96 6.57 -17.85
C GLY A 97 -6.71 8.05 -18.10
N LEU A 98 -5.44 8.51 -18.04
CA LEU A 98 -5.08 9.90 -18.40
C LEU A 98 -5.31 10.20 -19.89
N VAL A 99 -5.02 9.24 -20.74
CA VAL A 99 -5.24 9.37 -22.19
C VAL A 99 -6.75 9.42 -22.49
N GLU A 100 -7.53 8.53 -21.90
CA GLU A 100 -8.99 8.50 -22.06
C GLU A 100 -9.66 9.81 -21.59
N LEU A 101 -9.25 10.36 -20.45
CA LEU A 101 -9.74 11.65 -19.96
C LEU A 101 -9.38 12.81 -20.89
N GLY A 102 -8.19 12.78 -21.48
CA GLY A 102 -7.76 13.80 -22.44
C GLY A 102 -8.57 13.80 -23.75
N ILE A 103 -9.20 12.67 -24.08
CA ILE A 103 -10.05 12.48 -25.26
C ILE A 103 -11.52 12.68 -24.94
N GLY A 104 -11.99 12.20 -23.79
CA GLY A 104 -13.41 11.91 -23.50
C GLY A 104 -14.23 12.99 -22.79
N GLY A 105 -13.70 14.14 -22.45
CA GLY A 105 -14.57 15.30 -22.16
C GLY A 105 -15.04 15.56 -20.73
N SER A 106 -14.59 14.84 -19.72
CA SER A 106 -14.91 15.18 -18.31
C SER A 106 -13.85 16.07 -17.62
N PHE A 107 -12.72 16.29 -18.28
CA PHE A 107 -11.67 17.18 -17.81
C PHE A 107 -11.78 18.56 -18.45
N ASP A 108 -11.32 19.60 -17.75
CA ASP A 108 -11.28 20.97 -18.29
C ASP A 108 -10.56 20.98 -19.65
N HIS A 109 -11.26 21.42 -20.71
CA HIS A 109 -10.78 21.33 -22.09
C HIS A 109 -9.81 22.43 -22.51
N THR A 110 -9.27 23.18 -21.52
CA THR A 110 -8.26 24.19 -21.84
C THR A 110 -7.01 23.55 -22.44
N PRO A 111 -6.32 24.23 -23.35
CA PRO A 111 -5.06 23.74 -23.90
C PRO A 111 -4.03 23.40 -22.83
N GLU A 112 -4.00 24.18 -21.75
CA GLU A 112 -3.11 24.01 -20.59
C GLU A 112 -3.42 22.72 -19.83
N ALA A 113 -4.69 22.41 -19.60
CA ALA A 113 -5.11 21.19 -18.93
C ALA A 113 -4.78 19.94 -19.76
N LYS A 114 -4.98 20.00 -21.08
CA LYS A 114 -4.60 18.92 -21.99
C LYS A 114 -3.09 18.70 -22.01
N ALA A 115 -2.30 19.78 -22.12
CA ALA A 115 -0.86 19.70 -22.08
C ALA A 115 -0.34 19.10 -20.77
N PHE A 116 -0.97 19.43 -19.65
CA PHE A 116 -0.66 18.88 -18.34
C PHE A 116 -0.87 17.36 -18.28
N LEU A 117 -2.05 16.85 -18.73
CA LEU A 117 -2.31 15.42 -18.76
C LEU A 117 -1.36 14.66 -19.69
N GLN A 118 -1.07 15.23 -20.85
CA GLN A 118 -0.13 14.65 -21.82
C GLN A 118 1.28 14.55 -21.24
N GLU A 119 1.75 15.57 -20.52
CA GLU A 119 3.09 15.56 -19.91
C GLU A 119 3.18 14.51 -18.79
N ILE A 120 2.12 14.33 -17.99
CA ILE A 120 2.10 13.28 -17.00
C ILE A 120 2.09 11.89 -17.65
N ALA A 121 1.23 11.66 -18.65
CA ALA A 121 1.17 10.39 -19.35
C ALA A 121 2.51 10.05 -20.02
N ARG A 122 3.17 11.04 -20.65
CA ARG A 122 4.51 10.91 -21.21
C ARG A 122 5.54 10.55 -20.14
N SER A 123 5.52 11.23 -19.02
CA SER A 123 6.45 10.96 -17.91
C SER A 123 6.26 9.56 -17.34
N ILE A 124 5.01 9.10 -17.17
CA ILE A 124 4.72 7.72 -16.77
C ILE A 124 5.25 6.73 -17.81
N GLN A 125 5.08 6.99 -19.10
CA GLN A 125 5.65 6.13 -20.15
C GLN A 125 7.17 6.02 -20.06
N LEU A 126 7.88 7.13 -19.77
CA LEU A 126 9.33 7.11 -19.58
C LEU A 126 9.76 6.28 -18.37
N ILE A 127 8.94 6.25 -17.30
CA ILE A 127 9.17 5.37 -16.16
C ILE A 127 8.98 3.90 -16.55
N ILE A 128 7.90 3.57 -17.26
CA ILE A 128 7.62 2.22 -17.76
C ILE A 128 8.77 1.74 -18.67
N ASP A 129 9.26 2.60 -19.55
CA ASP A 129 10.40 2.34 -20.44
C ASP A 129 11.76 2.29 -19.72
N GLN A 130 11.78 2.44 -18.40
CA GLN A 130 12.99 2.47 -17.56
C GLN A 130 13.99 3.58 -17.89
N LYS A 131 13.54 4.64 -18.57
CA LYS A 131 14.39 5.79 -18.92
C LYS A 131 14.61 6.75 -17.76
N TYR A 132 13.71 6.73 -16.77
CA TYR A 132 13.80 7.55 -15.55
C TYR A 132 13.49 6.71 -14.29
N PRO A 133 14.40 5.81 -13.87
CA PRO A 133 14.15 4.92 -12.74
C PRO A 133 14.06 5.64 -11.39
N HIS A 134 14.55 6.88 -11.29
CA HIS A 134 14.64 7.63 -10.02
C HIS A 134 13.38 8.45 -9.67
N ILE A 135 12.38 8.48 -10.53
CA ILE A 135 11.16 9.27 -10.27
C ILE A 135 10.27 8.59 -9.23
N ILE A 136 10.32 7.25 -9.14
CA ILE A 136 9.58 6.51 -8.13
C ILE A 136 10.51 6.23 -6.95
N ASP A 137 10.62 7.19 -6.06
CA ASP A 137 11.35 7.01 -4.82
C ASP A 137 10.39 6.64 -3.70
N CYS A 138 9.95 5.38 -3.69
CA CYS A 138 9.22 4.81 -2.58
C CYS A 138 9.74 3.42 -2.25
N SER A 139 9.73 3.10 -0.97
CA SER A 139 10.07 1.79 -0.44
C SER A 139 8.84 1.15 0.18
N THR A 140 8.72 -0.17 0.09
CA THR A 140 7.55 -0.89 0.59
C THR A 140 7.93 -2.12 1.38
N ILE A 141 7.07 -2.47 2.35
CA ILE A 141 7.08 -3.75 3.06
C ILE A 141 5.72 -4.38 2.87
N SER A 142 5.69 -5.62 2.38
CA SER A 142 4.45 -6.38 2.18
C SER A 142 4.06 -7.16 3.42
N PHE A 143 2.76 -7.18 3.71
CA PHE A 143 2.13 -7.94 4.77
C PHE A 143 0.89 -8.63 4.22
N SER A 144 0.51 -9.75 4.83
CA SER A 144 -0.81 -10.37 4.64
C SER A 144 -1.69 -10.09 5.85
N ALA A 145 -3.00 -9.99 5.66
CA ALA A 145 -3.95 -10.02 6.76
C ALA A 145 -4.15 -11.43 7.34
N GLU A 146 -3.62 -12.45 6.66
CA GLU A 146 -3.82 -13.87 7.01
C GLU A 146 -2.50 -14.52 7.49
N PRO A 147 -2.50 -15.20 8.66
CA PRO A 147 -1.30 -15.79 9.24
C PRO A 147 -0.88 -17.12 8.62
N ASN A 148 -1.77 -17.81 7.90
CA ASN A 148 -1.59 -19.22 7.55
C ASN A 148 -2.00 -19.54 6.10
N LEU A 149 -1.43 -18.81 5.13
CA LEU A 149 -1.68 -19.02 3.71
C LEU A 149 -0.66 -19.96 3.07
N LEU A 150 -1.15 -21.02 2.43
CA LEU A 150 -0.28 -22.02 1.77
C LEU A 150 0.54 -21.39 0.64
N SER A 151 -0.03 -20.47 -0.13
CA SER A 151 0.69 -19.73 -1.19
C SER A 151 1.86 -18.94 -0.63
N GLN A 152 1.68 -18.27 0.50
CA GLN A 152 2.74 -17.53 1.16
C GLN A 152 3.82 -18.43 1.75
N TRP A 153 3.45 -19.58 2.34
CA TRP A 153 4.42 -20.57 2.78
C TRP A 153 5.27 -21.12 1.63
N ARG A 154 4.66 -21.34 0.45
CA ARG A 154 5.39 -21.78 -0.75
C ARG A 154 6.33 -20.73 -1.30
N ALA A 155 5.90 -19.46 -1.30
CA ALA A 155 6.70 -18.35 -1.81
C ALA A 155 7.89 -18.00 -0.91
N TYR A 156 7.69 -17.99 0.40
CA TYR A 156 8.67 -17.48 1.36
C TYR A 156 9.30 -18.53 2.28
N GLY A 157 8.75 -19.73 2.37
CA GLY A 157 9.24 -20.82 3.23
C GLY A 157 10.47 -21.56 2.70
N GLN A 158 10.85 -21.38 1.44
CA GLN A 158 12.02 -22.01 0.79
C GLN A 158 12.14 -23.53 0.99
N GLY A 159 11.01 -24.25 1.08
CA GLY A 159 10.98 -25.71 1.22
C GLY A 159 11.41 -26.26 2.60
N THR A 160 11.88 -25.43 3.52
CA THR A 160 12.29 -25.83 4.88
C THR A 160 11.28 -25.46 5.95
N GLY A 161 10.16 -24.86 5.58
CA GLY A 161 9.26 -24.15 6.45
C GLY A 161 9.74 -22.70 6.65
N GLY A 162 8.80 -21.79 6.80
CA GLY A 162 9.06 -20.35 7.01
C GLY A 162 8.47 -19.90 8.32
N PHE A 163 8.45 -18.60 8.49
CA PHE A 163 7.81 -17.95 9.63
C PHE A 163 6.91 -16.84 9.11
N ALA A 164 5.79 -16.58 9.81
CA ALA A 164 5.01 -15.37 9.63
C ALA A 164 5.03 -14.60 10.96
N ILE A 165 5.65 -13.42 10.94
CA ILE A 165 5.77 -12.56 12.12
C ILE A 165 4.54 -11.67 12.15
N GLY A 166 3.78 -11.71 13.25
CA GLY A 166 2.63 -10.86 13.48
C GLY A 166 3.04 -9.51 14.09
N PHE A 167 2.67 -8.43 13.39
CA PHE A 167 2.92 -7.06 13.81
C PHE A 167 1.63 -6.32 14.17
N ASP A 168 1.67 -5.51 15.23
CA ASP A 168 0.63 -4.50 15.48
C ASP A 168 0.88 -3.29 14.58
N PRO A 169 0.01 -3.01 13.60
CA PRO A 169 0.19 -1.90 12.68
C PRO A 169 0.16 -0.52 13.36
N LYS A 170 -0.37 -0.42 14.58
CA LYS A 170 -0.43 0.83 15.34
C LYS A 170 0.94 1.33 15.79
N THR A 171 1.94 0.45 15.84
CA THR A 171 3.31 0.76 16.28
C THR A 171 4.20 1.31 15.17
N PHE A 172 3.74 1.23 13.94
CA PHE A 172 4.48 1.73 12.78
C PHE A 172 4.49 3.27 12.72
N PRO A 173 5.57 3.87 12.21
CA PRO A 173 5.63 5.31 11.99
C PRO A 173 4.48 5.76 11.08
N ARG A 174 3.93 6.95 11.35
CA ARG A 174 2.83 7.54 10.57
C ARG A 174 3.11 9.00 10.30
N ASP A 175 2.71 9.47 9.13
CA ASP A 175 2.62 10.90 8.89
C ASP A 175 1.48 11.49 9.74
N SER A 176 1.80 12.56 10.46
CA SER A 176 0.83 13.30 11.29
C SER A 176 -0.14 14.15 10.47
N THR A 177 0.04 14.23 9.15
CA THR A 177 -0.81 15.02 8.24
C THR A 177 -1.67 14.10 7.37
N PRO A 178 -2.96 13.92 7.69
CA PRO A 178 -3.88 13.06 6.93
C PRO A 178 -4.10 13.51 5.48
N GLU A 179 -3.75 14.76 5.17
CA GLU A 179 -4.01 15.43 3.89
C GLU A 179 -3.00 15.07 2.78
N ARG A 180 -1.93 14.36 3.10
CA ARG A 180 -0.97 13.90 2.10
C ARG A 180 -1.45 12.60 1.46
N ILE A 181 -2.13 12.74 0.34
CA ILE A 181 -2.39 11.60 -0.56
C ILE A 181 -1.05 10.95 -0.92
N GLY A 182 -0.85 9.71 -0.46
CA GLY A 182 0.41 8.99 -0.66
C GLY A 182 1.48 9.25 0.41
N GLY A 183 1.07 9.60 1.66
CA GLY A 183 1.96 9.72 2.82
C GLY A 183 2.51 8.38 3.30
N LEU A 184 3.43 8.47 4.28
CA LEU A 184 3.95 7.32 5.01
C LEU A 184 2.81 6.54 5.68
N GLY A 185 2.75 5.25 5.48
CA GLY A 185 1.79 4.41 6.18
C GLY A 185 1.29 3.21 5.41
N PHE A 186 0.28 2.56 5.99
CA PHE A 186 -0.31 1.37 5.41
C PHE A 186 -1.27 1.71 4.26
N GLN A 187 -1.16 0.90 3.21
CA GLN A 187 -2.07 0.90 2.07
C GLN A 187 -2.53 -0.53 1.80
N ARG A 188 -3.83 -0.73 1.71
CA ARG A 188 -4.36 -2.01 1.25
C ARG A 188 -4.13 -2.16 -0.24
N VAL A 189 -3.66 -3.31 -0.69
CA VAL A 189 -3.45 -3.59 -2.10
C VAL A 189 -4.78 -3.59 -2.84
N THR A 190 -4.83 -2.90 -3.97
CA THR A 190 -5.96 -2.88 -4.89
C THR A 190 -5.73 -3.95 -5.95
N TYR A 191 -6.61 -4.94 -5.98
CA TYR A 191 -6.56 -6.01 -6.96
C TYR A 191 -7.33 -5.61 -8.20
N VAL A 192 -6.64 -5.53 -9.32
CA VAL A 192 -7.20 -5.11 -10.61
C VAL A 192 -6.93 -6.16 -11.68
N ARG A 193 -7.71 -6.13 -12.75
CA ARG A 193 -7.45 -6.95 -13.95
C ARG A 193 -6.93 -6.09 -15.09
N ASP A 194 -7.80 -5.37 -15.75
CA ASP A 194 -7.47 -4.64 -16.98
C ASP A 194 -7.97 -3.19 -16.96
N THR A 195 -8.59 -2.73 -15.88
CA THR A 195 -9.21 -1.40 -15.77
C THR A 195 -8.86 -0.73 -14.45
N LEU A 196 -9.00 0.60 -14.42
CA LEU A 196 -8.94 1.37 -13.17
C LEU A 196 -10.14 1.01 -12.30
N GLU A 197 -9.90 0.41 -11.16
CA GLU A 197 -10.94 -0.06 -10.24
C GLU A 197 -10.63 0.32 -8.79
N GLY A 198 -11.70 0.37 -7.98
CA GLY A 198 -11.62 0.56 -6.54
C GLY A 198 -10.75 1.75 -6.16
N ARG A 199 -9.84 1.56 -5.23
CA ARG A 199 -9.01 2.64 -4.67
C ARG A 199 -8.03 3.27 -5.65
N LEU A 200 -7.64 2.54 -6.70
CA LEU A 200 -6.81 3.13 -7.76
C LEU A 200 -7.62 4.15 -8.55
N LEU A 201 -8.86 3.85 -8.85
CA LEU A 201 -9.79 4.77 -9.52
C LEU A 201 -10.09 5.98 -8.63
N ASP A 202 -10.35 5.77 -7.33
CA ASP A 202 -10.59 6.86 -6.37
C ASP A 202 -9.37 7.78 -6.27
N ALA A 203 -8.18 7.21 -6.15
CA ALA A 203 -6.93 7.96 -6.11
C ALA A 203 -6.68 8.74 -7.41
N PHE A 204 -7.06 8.17 -8.54
CA PHE A 204 -6.97 8.81 -9.84
C PHE A 204 -7.91 10.01 -9.94
N HIS A 205 -9.19 9.86 -9.56
CA HIS A 205 -10.14 10.97 -9.54
C HIS A 205 -9.71 12.10 -8.61
N LEU A 206 -9.23 11.76 -7.41
CA LEU A 206 -8.72 12.75 -6.46
C LEU A 206 -7.49 13.49 -7.00
N PHE A 207 -6.59 12.78 -7.67
CA PHE A 207 -5.46 13.39 -8.36
C PHE A 207 -5.94 14.39 -9.44
N ILE A 208 -6.92 14.02 -10.27
CA ILE A 208 -7.47 14.87 -11.31
C ILE A 208 -8.10 16.13 -10.71
N ALA A 209 -8.89 16.00 -9.65
CA ALA A 209 -9.51 17.15 -8.96
C ALA A 209 -8.44 18.11 -8.40
N GLN A 210 -7.38 17.59 -7.78
CA GLN A 210 -6.28 18.41 -7.26
C GLN A 210 -5.50 19.09 -8.39
N ALA A 211 -5.24 18.38 -9.49
CA ALA A 211 -4.55 18.93 -10.66
C ALA A 211 -5.33 20.11 -11.27
N GLN A 212 -6.65 19.98 -11.38
CA GLN A 212 -7.52 21.07 -11.84
C GLN A 212 -7.44 22.29 -10.91
N ALA A 213 -7.45 22.07 -9.59
CA ALA A 213 -7.34 23.15 -8.62
C ALA A 213 -5.98 23.84 -8.70
N ASP A 214 -4.90 23.11 -8.87
CA ASP A 214 -3.54 23.65 -9.00
C ASP A 214 -3.38 24.46 -10.28
N ILE A 215 -3.92 24.02 -11.41
CA ILE A 215 -3.93 24.77 -12.69
C ILE A 215 -4.71 26.09 -12.52
N ARG A 216 -5.91 26.04 -11.95
CA ARG A 216 -6.74 27.24 -11.71
C ARG A 216 -6.08 28.26 -10.77
N SER A 217 -5.29 27.80 -9.81
CA SER A 217 -4.55 28.65 -8.88
C SER A 217 -3.26 29.25 -9.44
N GLY A 218 -2.90 28.91 -10.69
CA GLY A 218 -1.68 29.38 -11.35
C GLY A 218 -0.38 28.82 -10.77
N LYS A 219 -0.41 27.67 -10.10
CA LYS A 219 0.82 27.01 -9.65
C LYS A 219 1.72 26.63 -10.81
N PRO A 220 3.06 26.66 -10.63
CA PRO A 220 3.99 26.25 -11.69
C PRO A 220 3.68 24.81 -12.14
N THR A 221 3.39 24.66 -13.43
CA THR A 221 2.97 23.39 -14.03
C THR A 221 3.96 22.24 -13.76
N GLN A 222 5.28 22.53 -13.79
CA GLN A 222 6.31 21.51 -13.55
C GLN A 222 6.25 20.93 -12.12
N ILE A 223 6.00 21.77 -11.11
CA ILE A 223 5.85 21.31 -9.71
C ILE A 223 4.61 20.44 -9.57
N ALA A 224 3.48 20.87 -10.16
CA ALA A 224 2.25 20.12 -10.15
C ALA A 224 2.39 18.75 -10.86
N VAL A 225 3.07 18.71 -12.01
CA VAL A 225 3.39 17.49 -12.76
C VAL A 225 4.22 16.54 -11.89
N ASN A 226 5.34 16.99 -11.35
CA ASN A 226 6.23 16.13 -10.55
C ASN A 226 5.53 15.56 -9.31
N THR A 227 4.80 16.41 -8.58
CA THR A 227 4.02 15.97 -7.41
C THR A 227 2.93 14.97 -7.81
N GLY A 228 2.27 15.20 -8.92
CA GLY A 228 1.24 14.31 -9.45
C GLY A 228 1.80 12.93 -9.80
N ILE A 229 2.91 12.88 -10.51
CA ILE A 229 3.58 11.63 -10.89
C ILE A 229 3.97 10.83 -9.64
N GLN A 230 4.57 11.48 -8.64
CA GLN A 230 4.97 10.81 -7.40
C GLN A 230 3.75 10.19 -6.68
N ARG A 231 2.65 10.93 -6.55
CA ARG A 231 1.42 10.46 -5.91
C ARG A 231 0.81 9.26 -6.65
N LEU A 232 0.74 9.33 -7.97
CA LEU A 232 0.22 8.25 -8.81
C LEU A 232 1.12 7.01 -8.73
N ALA A 233 2.43 7.19 -8.74
CA ALA A 233 3.40 6.10 -8.61
C ALA A 233 3.30 5.38 -7.27
N LEU A 234 3.07 6.12 -6.17
CA LEU A 234 2.82 5.53 -4.85
C LEU A 234 1.57 4.63 -4.84
N ARG A 235 0.52 5.04 -5.55
CA ARG A 235 -0.69 4.22 -5.70
C ARG A 235 -0.47 3.03 -6.61
N ALA A 236 0.27 3.20 -7.71
CA ALA A 236 0.67 2.11 -8.59
C ALA A 236 1.48 1.03 -7.85
N ALA A 237 2.33 1.43 -6.88
CA ALA A 237 3.08 0.50 -6.02
C ALA A 237 2.19 -0.34 -5.07
N SER A 238 0.90 -0.04 -4.96
CA SER A 238 -0.08 -0.79 -4.17
C SER A 238 -1.15 -1.45 -5.04
N VAL A 239 -0.80 -1.77 -6.29
CA VAL A 239 -1.67 -2.49 -7.22
C VAL A 239 -1.13 -3.89 -7.44
N LYS A 240 -2.03 -4.86 -7.63
CA LYS A 240 -1.72 -6.25 -7.94
C LYS A 240 -2.79 -6.88 -8.84
N HIS A 241 -2.42 -7.86 -9.64
CA HIS A 241 -3.39 -8.58 -10.45
C HIS A 241 -4.35 -9.40 -9.57
N THR A 242 -5.64 -9.46 -9.95
CA THR A 242 -6.70 -10.17 -9.18
C THR A 242 -6.39 -11.65 -8.90
N GLY A 243 -5.52 -12.29 -9.69
CA GLY A 243 -5.07 -13.66 -9.44
C GLY A 243 -4.34 -13.87 -8.11
N PHE A 244 -3.91 -12.78 -7.46
CA PHE A 244 -3.23 -12.80 -6.16
C PHE A 244 -4.13 -12.32 -5.01
N SER A 245 -5.44 -12.18 -5.22
CA SER A 245 -6.35 -11.62 -4.23
C SER A 245 -6.44 -12.43 -2.92
N GLU A 246 -6.09 -13.72 -2.95
CA GLU A 246 -6.02 -14.58 -1.75
C GLU A 246 -4.98 -14.09 -0.73
N GLU A 247 -3.94 -13.35 -1.17
CA GLU A 247 -2.88 -12.85 -0.29
C GLU A 247 -3.39 -11.81 0.71
N ASN A 248 -4.53 -11.17 0.44
CA ASN A 248 -5.14 -10.13 1.27
C ASN A 248 -4.09 -9.13 1.78
N GLU A 249 -3.32 -8.58 0.80
CA GLU A 249 -2.06 -7.88 1.05
C GLU A 249 -2.29 -6.44 1.51
N TRP A 250 -1.48 -6.05 2.48
CA TRP A 250 -1.26 -4.67 2.89
C TRP A 250 0.21 -4.31 2.63
N ARG A 251 0.47 -3.07 2.25
CA ARG A 251 1.83 -2.53 2.10
C ARG A 251 2.04 -1.37 3.04
N PHE A 252 3.10 -1.43 3.82
CA PHE A 252 3.64 -0.23 4.44
C PHE A 252 4.48 0.48 3.39
N VAL A 253 4.09 1.71 3.06
CA VAL A 253 4.71 2.51 1.99
C VAL A 253 5.44 3.67 2.63
N GLU A 254 6.71 3.82 2.29
CA GLU A 254 7.57 4.92 2.71
C GLU A 254 7.94 5.76 1.49
N PRO A 255 7.23 6.86 1.22
CA PRO A 255 7.55 7.75 0.12
C PRO A 255 8.74 8.65 0.47
N ARG A 256 9.58 8.94 -0.50
CA ARG A 256 10.59 9.98 -0.41
C ARG A 256 10.26 11.09 -1.39
N PHE A 257 10.07 12.30 -0.89
CA PHE A 257 9.84 13.49 -1.70
C PHE A 257 11.08 14.39 -1.64
N GLY A 258 11.90 14.30 -2.69
CA GLY A 258 13.07 15.15 -2.86
C GLY A 258 14.35 14.57 -2.24
N HIS A 259 15.47 14.85 -2.90
CA HIS A 259 16.80 14.64 -2.34
C HIS A 259 17.05 15.77 -1.32
N GLN A 260 16.78 15.55 -0.06
CA GLN A 260 17.43 16.35 0.98
C GLN A 260 18.85 15.79 1.12
N LYS A 261 19.81 16.58 0.65
CA LYS A 261 21.23 16.33 0.85
C LYS A 261 21.45 16.29 2.37
N ASP A 262 22.03 15.23 2.89
CA ASP A 262 22.38 15.05 4.30
C ASP A 262 21.30 14.44 5.24
N GLU A 263 20.27 13.77 4.72
CA GLU A 263 19.46 12.91 5.58
C GLU A 263 20.15 11.56 5.84
N PRO A 264 20.12 11.04 7.09
CA PRO A 264 20.78 9.77 7.47
C PRO A 264 20.12 8.52 6.88
N ASN A 265 19.32 8.66 5.85
CA ASN A 265 18.48 7.61 5.25
C ASN A 265 18.79 7.32 3.78
N ASP A 266 20.07 7.36 3.40
CA ASP A 266 20.47 6.74 2.13
C ASP A 266 20.13 5.25 2.15
N PRO A 267 19.65 4.68 1.02
CA PRO A 267 19.29 3.27 1.00
C PRO A 267 20.52 2.39 1.24
N ASP A 268 20.35 1.42 2.12
CA ASP A 268 21.25 0.26 2.21
C ASP A 268 20.94 -0.73 1.08
N PHE A 269 21.79 -1.72 0.87
CA PHE A 269 21.63 -2.72 -0.17
C PHE A 269 21.60 -4.14 0.40
N LYS A 270 20.71 -4.97 -0.14
CA LYS A 270 20.62 -6.39 0.18
C LYS A 270 20.61 -7.25 -1.08
N VAL A 271 20.96 -8.50 -0.95
CA VAL A 271 20.74 -9.50 -2.00
C VAL A 271 19.30 -9.95 -1.97
N GLY A 272 18.61 -9.87 -3.10
CA GLY A 272 17.25 -10.35 -3.30
C GLY A 272 17.12 -11.15 -4.58
N ALA A 273 15.91 -11.57 -4.94
CA ALA A 273 15.65 -12.33 -6.16
C ALA A 273 16.04 -11.55 -7.44
N ALA A 274 15.92 -10.23 -7.40
CA ALA A 274 16.31 -9.34 -8.50
C ALA A 274 17.81 -8.98 -8.52
N GLY A 275 18.63 -9.58 -7.65
CA GLY A 275 20.05 -9.23 -7.47
C GLY A 275 20.24 -8.23 -6.33
N LEU A 276 20.92 -7.10 -6.60
CA LEU A 276 21.14 -6.05 -5.60
C LEU A 276 19.92 -5.17 -5.47
N VAL A 277 19.31 -5.15 -4.28
CA VAL A 277 18.05 -4.44 -3.99
C VAL A 277 18.31 -3.33 -2.97
N PRO A 278 18.06 -2.05 -3.33
CA PRO A 278 18.09 -0.98 -2.35
C PRO A 278 16.91 -1.11 -1.37
N TYR A 279 17.17 -0.81 -0.10
CA TYR A 279 16.13 -0.83 0.93
C TYR A 279 16.38 0.23 2.00
N ARG A 280 15.34 0.52 2.77
CA ARG A 280 15.41 1.36 3.97
C ARG A 280 15.07 0.56 5.21
N LYS A 281 15.65 0.94 6.33
CA LYS A 281 15.39 0.33 7.63
C LYS A 281 14.18 1.00 8.28
N VAL A 282 13.18 0.22 8.62
CA VAL A 282 12.04 0.65 9.44
C VAL A 282 12.25 0.07 10.83
N HIS A 283 12.65 0.93 11.75
CA HIS A 283 12.86 0.57 13.16
C HIS A 283 11.53 0.56 13.90
N LEU A 284 11.26 -0.51 14.60
CA LEU A 284 10.03 -0.68 15.37
C LEU A 284 10.33 -0.92 16.86
N PRO A 285 9.41 -0.56 17.75
CA PRO A 285 9.53 -0.94 19.16
C PRO A 285 9.31 -2.44 19.36
N VAL A 286 9.75 -2.97 20.47
CA VAL A 286 9.65 -4.42 20.79
C VAL A 286 8.18 -4.89 20.78
N GLU A 287 7.28 -4.04 21.24
CA GLU A 287 5.83 -4.27 21.32
C GLU A 287 5.16 -4.41 19.96
N ALA A 288 5.87 -4.04 18.89
CA ALA A 288 5.35 -4.21 17.53
C ALA A 288 5.17 -5.68 17.16
N VAL A 289 5.97 -6.57 17.74
CA VAL A 289 5.90 -8.02 17.50
C VAL A 289 4.95 -8.65 18.51
N VAL A 290 3.79 -9.11 18.04
CA VAL A 290 2.71 -9.61 18.91
C VAL A 290 2.50 -11.12 18.79
N ASP A 291 2.95 -11.74 17.70
CA ASP A 291 2.63 -13.14 17.40
C ASP A 291 3.64 -13.73 16.41
N LEU A 292 3.72 -15.08 16.32
CA LEU A 292 4.56 -15.79 15.36
C LEU A 292 3.92 -17.09 14.92
N TRP A 293 3.86 -17.32 13.61
CA TRP A 293 3.49 -18.63 13.04
C TRP A 293 4.71 -19.31 12.44
N VAL A 294 4.80 -20.61 12.70
CA VAL A 294 5.80 -21.52 12.12
C VAL A 294 5.15 -22.26 10.97
N GLY A 295 5.66 -22.07 9.77
CA GLY A 295 5.16 -22.66 8.55
C GLY A 295 5.30 -24.17 8.53
N PRO A 296 4.62 -24.84 7.56
CA PRO A 296 4.71 -26.29 7.42
C PRO A 296 6.11 -26.71 6.98
N GLY A 297 6.64 -27.78 7.56
CA GLY A 297 7.96 -28.29 7.22
C GLY A 297 8.35 -29.52 8.01
N PRO A 298 9.42 -30.23 7.59
CA PRO A 298 9.84 -31.46 8.26
C PRO A 298 10.33 -31.25 9.70
N TYR A 299 10.78 -30.03 10.02
CA TYR A 299 11.29 -29.65 11.35
C TYR A 299 10.41 -28.60 12.02
N GLN A 300 9.09 -28.62 11.76
CA GLN A 300 8.16 -27.62 12.27
C GLN A 300 8.15 -27.56 13.79
N TYR A 301 8.17 -28.71 14.46
CA TYR A 301 8.11 -28.75 15.93
C TYR A 301 9.38 -28.20 16.56
N GLU A 302 10.54 -28.58 16.04
CA GLU A 302 11.84 -28.07 16.48
C GLU A 302 11.96 -26.56 16.27
N ASN A 303 11.51 -26.07 15.13
CA ASN A 303 11.44 -24.63 14.80
C ASN A 303 10.49 -23.90 15.75
N TYR A 304 9.37 -24.50 16.12
CA TYR A 304 8.45 -23.95 17.10
C TYR A 304 9.12 -23.78 18.49
N LEU A 305 9.83 -24.79 18.97
CA LEU A 305 10.53 -24.73 20.26
C LEU A 305 11.67 -23.68 20.21
N ALA A 306 12.45 -23.70 19.12
CA ALA A 306 13.54 -22.76 18.92
C ALA A 306 13.04 -21.31 18.85
N ALA A 307 11.96 -21.06 18.12
CA ALA A 307 11.38 -19.74 17.97
C ALA A 307 10.85 -19.18 19.30
N ARG A 308 10.17 -19.97 20.09
CA ARG A 308 9.73 -19.58 21.45
C ARG A 308 10.90 -19.19 22.33
N SER A 309 11.95 -20.03 22.35
CA SER A 309 13.17 -19.78 23.15
C SER A 309 13.88 -18.50 22.65
N MET A 310 13.99 -18.30 21.36
CA MET A 310 14.60 -17.12 20.74
C MET A 310 13.82 -15.84 21.12
N LEU A 311 12.50 -15.83 20.91
CA LEU A 311 11.66 -14.67 21.23
C LEU A 311 11.79 -14.27 22.70
N TYR A 312 11.69 -15.23 23.61
CA TYR A 312 11.84 -15.00 25.05
C TYR A 312 13.22 -14.41 25.36
N ARG A 313 14.28 -15.02 24.81
CA ARG A 313 15.67 -14.57 25.02
C ARG A 313 15.95 -13.18 24.48
N TYR A 314 15.32 -12.82 23.36
CA TYR A 314 15.50 -11.51 22.72
C TYR A 314 14.58 -10.42 23.31
N GLY A 315 13.72 -10.77 24.27
CA GLY A 315 12.86 -9.83 24.99
C GLY A 315 11.49 -9.62 24.37
N TYR A 316 11.12 -10.41 23.35
CA TYR A 316 9.78 -10.44 22.78
C TYR A 316 8.86 -11.35 23.62
N VAL A 317 8.71 -11.00 24.90
CA VAL A 317 8.08 -11.90 25.90
C VAL A 317 6.66 -12.25 25.52
N ASP A 318 5.84 -11.25 25.17
CA ASP A 318 4.42 -11.46 24.83
C ASP A 318 4.29 -12.34 23.58
N ALA A 319 5.06 -12.06 22.53
CA ALA A 319 5.08 -12.87 21.32
C ALA A 319 5.57 -14.30 21.57
N SER A 320 6.46 -14.53 22.56
CA SER A 320 6.95 -15.87 22.90
C SER A 320 5.86 -16.80 23.46
N HIS A 321 4.78 -16.23 23.98
CA HIS A 321 3.59 -16.98 24.43
C HIS A 321 2.58 -17.21 23.29
N ASN A 322 2.68 -16.45 22.20
CA ASN A 322 1.80 -16.49 21.05
C ASN A 322 2.52 -17.07 19.81
N VAL A 323 3.10 -18.27 19.98
CA VAL A 323 3.73 -18.97 18.85
C VAL A 323 2.83 -20.12 18.40
N HIS A 324 2.51 -20.15 17.13
CA HIS A 324 1.60 -21.14 16.51
C HIS A 324 2.30 -21.98 15.46
N ARG A 325 1.73 -23.15 15.16
CA ARG A 325 2.19 -24.02 14.08
C ARG A 325 1.13 -24.07 12.98
N SER A 326 1.56 -23.96 11.75
CA SER A 326 0.68 -24.13 10.61
C SER A 326 0.12 -25.57 10.57
N ASP A 327 -1.14 -25.68 10.24
CA ASP A 327 -1.84 -26.94 9.95
C ASP A 327 -1.95 -27.21 8.43
N THR A 328 -1.40 -26.29 7.60
CA THR A 328 -1.40 -26.50 6.16
C THR A 328 -0.47 -27.65 5.77
N PRO A 329 -0.84 -28.47 4.77
CA PRO A 329 -0.02 -29.61 4.38
C PRO A 329 1.31 -29.18 3.76
N PHE A 330 2.40 -29.76 4.27
CA PHE A 330 3.71 -29.64 3.65
C PHE A 330 3.85 -30.65 2.52
N ARG A 331 3.85 -30.19 1.28
CA ARG A 331 4.19 -31.00 0.09
C ARG A 331 4.87 -30.14 -0.97
#